data_ef01e0c994f9d98047c7627251e6282b
#
_entry.id   ef01e0c994f9d98047c7627251e6282b
#
_cell.length_a   1.000
_cell.length_b   1.000
_cell.length_c   1.000
_cell.angle_alpha   90.00
_cell.angle_beta   90.00
_cell.angle_gamma   90.00
#
_symmetry.space_group_name_H-M   'P 1'
#
loop_
_entity.id
_entity.type
_entity.pdbx_description
1 polymer ?
#
loop_
_entity_poly.entity_id
_entity_poly.type
_entity_poly.pdbx_seq_one_letter_code
_entity_poly.pdbx_strand_id
1 'polypeptide(L)'
;ADAGADLVIGSRWVDGGAVKNWPWHRRAISRAGNWYARRALRSGIRDITAGFRVYRLDALRDLDLSSVSSQGYCFQVELAWLIERSDHQIAEHPITFVERVTGRSKMHAGIVVEALARITLWGVSAAVKPRRRSSLGLGEP
;
A
#
# COMPACT_ATOMS: atom_id res chain seq x y z
N ALA A 1 10.72 -9.74 -11.87
CA ALA A 1 10.98 -8.95 -10.66
C ALA A 1 12.07 -7.95 -11.01
N ASP A 2 11.81 -6.66 -10.87
CA ASP A 2 12.81 -5.64 -11.09
C ASP A 2 13.96 -5.86 -10.12
N ALA A 3 15.16 -6.08 -10.69
CA ALA A 3 16.36 -6.26 -9.90
C ALA A 3 16.61 -4.95 -9.13
N GLY A 4 16.27 -4.95 -7.84
CA GLY A 4 16.49 -3.80 -6.96
C GLY A 4 15.27 -3.33 -6.17
N ALA A 5 14.04 -3.69 -6.53
CA ALA A 5 12.86 -3.32 -5.74
C ALA A 5 12.77 -4.13 -4.45
N ASP A 6 12.47 -3.46 -3.36
CA ASP A 6 12.26 -4.05 -2.03
C ASP A 6 10.81 -4.50 -1.82
N LEU A 7 9.87 -3.79 -2.46
CA LEU A 7 8.47 -4.15 -2.56
C LEU A 7 8.00 -4.05 -4.01
N VAL A 8 7.41 -5.12 -4.51
CA VAL A 8 6.73 -5.14 -5.81
C VAL A 8 5.24 -5.31 -5.59
N ILE A 9 4.44 -4.43 -6.19
CA ILE A 9 2.98 -4.43 -6.09
C ILE A 9 2.38 -4.72 -7.45
N GLY A 10 1.51 -5.73 -7.55
CA GLY A 10 0.68 -5.94 -8.73
C GLY A 10 -0.45 -4.91 -8.74
N SER A 11 -0.30 -3.88 -9.56
CA SER A 11 -1.16 -2.70 -9.57
C SER A 11 -2.19 -2.78 -10.70
N ARG A 12 -3.44 -2.45 -10.36
CA ARG A 12 -4.56 -2.36 -11.29
C ARG A 12 -4.69 -0.97 -11.89
N TRP A 13 -4.00 0.02 -11.30
CA TRP A 13 -4.21 1.45 -11.57
C TRP A 13 -2.97 2.15 -12.14
N VAL A 14 -1.95 1.40 -12.54
CA VAL A 14 -0.84 1.87 -13.37
C VAL A 14 -1.14 1.62 -14.85
N ASP A 15 -0.37 2.23 -15.74
CA ASP A 15 -0.53 2.05 -17.18
C ASP A 15 -0.35 0.58 -17.55
N GLY A 16 -1.32 0.02 -18.29
CA GLY A 16 -1.41 -1.41 -18.59
C GLY A 16 -2.13 -2.25 -17.54
N GLY A 17 -2.42 -1.70 -16.35
CA GLY A 17 -3.23 -2.37 -15.35
C GLY A 17 -4.73 -2.33 -15.68
N ALA A 18 -5.46 -3.36 -15.27
CA ALA A 18 -6.89 -3.46 -15.56
C ALA A 18 -7.67 -4.24 -14.51
N VAL A 19 -8.98 -4.03 -14.49
CA VAL A 19 -9.94 -4.86 -13.77
C VAL A 19 -11.00 -5.38 -14.74
N LYS A 20 -11.29 -6.68 -14.70
CA LYS A 20 -12.33 -7.33 -15.50
C LYS A 20 -13.47 -7.80 -14.61
N ASN A 21 -14.69 -7.74 -15.13
CA ASN A 21 -15.93 -8.18 -14.48
C ASN A 21 -16.28 -7.41 -13.19
N TRP A 22 -15.75 -6.19 -13.01
CA TRP A 22 -16.15 -5.34 -11.91
C TRP A 22 -17.27 -4.40 -12.31
N PRO A 23 -18.32 -4.28 -11.49
CA PRO A 23 -19.32 -3.23 -11.65
C PRO A 23 -18.66 -1.86 -11.57
N TRP A 24 -19.19 -0.89 -12.31
CA TRP A 24 -18.63 0.46 -12.38
C TRP A 24 -18.48 1.14 -11.01
N HIS A 25 -19.47 0.96 -10.11
CA HIS A 25 -19.46 1.54 -8.77
C HIS A 25 -18.30 0.99 -7.92
N ARG A 26 -17.99 -0.31 -8.02
CA ARG A 26 -16.87 -0.92 -7.32
C ARG A 26 -15.54 -0.39 -7.83
N ARG A 27 -15.44 -0.18 -9.13
CA ARG A 27 -14.26 0.44 -9.76
C ARG A 27 -14.08 1.87 -9.25
N ALA A 28 -15.17 2.65 -9.19
CA ALA A 28 -15.16 4.02 -8.67
C ALA A 28 -14.75 4.08 -7.20
N ILE A 29 -15.32 3.23 -6.33
CA ILE A 29 -14.96 3.14 -4.90
C ILE A 29 -13.49 2.78 -4.72
N SER A 30 -12.97 1.80 -5.46
CA SER A 30 -11.57 1.40 -5.38
C SER A 30 -10.62 2.51 -5.78
N ARG A 31 -10.94 3.25 -6.85
CA ARG A 31 -10.15 4.41 -7.29
C ARG A 31 -10.19 5.56 -6.29
N ALA A 32 -11.37 5.87 -5.78
CA ALA A 32 -11.55 6.90 -4.76
C ALA A 32 -10.80 6.56 -3.48
N GLY A 33 -10.86 5.31 -3.01
CA GLY A 33 -10.12 4.82 -1.85
C GLY A 33 -8.60 4.92 -2.02
N ASN A 34 -8.08 4.53 -3.19
CA ASN A 34 -6.66 4.68 -3.50
C ASN A 34 -6.24 6.16 -3.57
N TRP A 35 -7.04 7.00 -4.23
CA TRP A 35 -6.78 8.44 -4.27
C TRP A 35 -6.75 9.06 -2.87
N TYR A 36 -7.73 8.72 -2.03
CA TYR A 36 -7.79 9.20 -0.65
C TYR A 36 -6.57 8.76 0.16
N ALA A 37 -6.23 7.46 0.11
CA ALA A 37 -5.09 6.92 0.85
C ALA A 37 -3.78 7.59 0.43
N ARG A 38 -3.55 7.75 -0.86
CA ARG A 38 -2.39 8.47 -1.39
C ARG A 38 -2.30 9.90 -0.85
N ARG A 39 -3.42 10.60 -0.85
CA ARG A 39 -3.49 12.00 -0.40
C ARG A 39 -3.24 12.11 1.10
N ALA A 40 -3.90 11.26 1.90
CA ALA A 40 -3.79 11.27 3.36
C ALA A 40 -2.40 10.83 3.84
N LEU A 41 -1.85 9.79 3.24
CA LEU A 41 -0.55 9.21 3.60
C LEU A 41 0.64 9.89 2.88
N ARG A 42 0.38 10.79 1.93
CA ARG A 42 1.40 11.38 1.04
C ARG A 42 2.23 10.30 0.33
N SER A 43 1.56 9.23 -0.11
CA SER A 43 2.16 8.07 -0.75
C SER A 43 2.23 8.23 -2.27
N GLY A 44 3.30 7.75 -2.88
CA GLY A 44 3.46 7.63 -4.33
C GLY A 44 2.80 6.39 -4.93
N ILE A 45 2.46 5.38 -4.10
CA ILE A 45 1.89 4.10 -4.55
C ILE A 45 0.50 4.33 -5.15
N ARG A 46 0.32 3.95 -6.43
CA ARG A 46 -0.95 4.16 -7.14
C ARG A 46 -2.05 3.19 -6.71
N ASP A 47 -1.68 1.95 -6.39
CA ASP A 47 -2.60 0.93 -5.91
C ASP A 47 -2.21 0.38 -4.54
N ILE A 48 -2.25 1.25 -3.53
CA ILE A 48 -1.90 0.90 -2.15
C ILE A 48 -2.84 -0.15 -1.54
N THR A 49 -3.98 -0.41 -2.19
CA THR A 49 -4.97 -1.40 -1.77
C THR A 49 -4.84 -2.74 -2.49
N ALA A 50 -3.87 -2.88 -3.40
CA ALA A 50 -3.64 -4.15 -4.09
C ALA A 50 -3.20 -5.24 -3.12
N GLY A 51 -3.71 -6.45 -3.31
CA GLY A 51 -3.39 -7.60 -2.46
C GLY A 51 -2.22 -8.45 -2.97
N PHE A 52 -1.86 -8.32 -4.26
CA PHE A 52 -0.74 -9.07 -4.82
C PHE A 52 0.56 -8.30 -4.61
N ARG A 53 1.44 -8.83 -3.76
CA ARG A 53 2.67 -8.17 -3.34
C ARG A 53 3.79 -9.16 -3.13
N VAL A 54 5.01 -8.73 -3.46
CA VAL A 54 6.24 -9.46 -3.19
C VAL A 54 7.17 -8.55 -2.41
N TYR A 55 7.61 -9.00 -1.26
CA TYR A 55 8.50 -8.26 -0.37
C TYR A 55 9.88 -8.90 -0.38
N ARG A 56 10.92 -8.09 -0.42
CA ARG A 56 12.27 -8.54 -0.08
C ARG A 56 12.35 -8.76 1.43
N LEU A 57 12.92 -9.87 1.85
CA LEU A 57 12.95 -10.24 3.26
C LEU A 57 13.72 -9.22 4.11
N ASP A 58 14.79 -8.67 3.57
CA ASP A 58 15.60 -7.67 4.28
C ASP A 58 14.79 -6.39 4.55
N ALA A 59 14.01 -5.92 3.58
CA ALA A 59 13.13 -4.77 3.77
C ALA A 59 12.07 -5.00 4.86
N LEU A 60 11.61 -6.25 5.04
CA LEU A 60 10.71 -6.59 6.13
C LEU A 60 11.41 -6.65 7.49
N ARG A 61 12.68 -7.09 7.52
CA ARG A 61 13.47 -7.15 8.75
C ARG A 61 13.84 -5.77 9.27
N ASP A 62 14.03 -4.82 8.37
CA ASP A 62 14.35 -3.42 8.70
C ASP A 62 13.16 -2.67 9.30
N LEU A 63 11.95 -3.21 9.17
CA LEU A 63 10.76 -2.62 9.77
C LEU A 63 10.56 -3.10 11.21
N ASP A 64 10.19 -2.16 12.07
CA ASP A 64 9.64 -2.51 13.38
C ASP A 64 8.20 -3.04 13.22
N LEU A 65 8.09 -4.34 12.95
CA LEU A 65 6.80 -5.00 12.78
C LEU A 65 5.95 -4.99 14.06
N SER A 66 6.56 -4.74 15.23
CA SER A 66 5.82 -4.60 16.49
C SER A 66 5.00 -3.32 16.54
N SER A 67 5.37 -2.33 15.75
CA SER A 67 4.62 -1.07 15.60
C SER A 67 3.39 -1.18 14.70
N VAL A 68 3.28 -2.28 13.92
CA VAL A 68 2.14 -2.52 13.03
C VAL A 68 0.93 -2.91 13.87
N SER A 69 -0.04 -2.00 13.94
CA SER A 69 -1.21 -2.14 14.83
C SER A 69 -2.45 -2.66 14.13
N SER A 70 -2.46 -2.69 12.81
CA SER A 70 -3.63 -3.06 12.03
C SER A 70 -3.69 -4.55 11.70
N GLN A 71 -4.91 -5.04 11.45
CA GLN A 71 -5.17 -6.41 11.04
C GLN A 71 -5.94 -6.43 9.71
N GLY A 72 -5.93 -7.57 9.05
CA GLY A 72 -6.70 -7.78 7.84
C GLY A 72 -6.29 -6.86 6.69
N TYR A 73 -7.24 -6.14 6.12
CA TYR A 73 -7.04 -5.31 4.94
C TYR A 73 -6.13 -4.09 5.20
N CYS A 74 -6.27 -3.47 6.37
CA CYS A 74 -5.48 -2.31 6.75
C CYS A 74 -4.01 -2.65 6.94
N PHE A 75 -3.69 -3.88 7.38
CA PHE A 75 -2.31 -4.36 7.52
C PHE A 75 -1.49 -4.20 6.25
N GLN A 76 -2.07 -4.53 5.10
CA GLN A 76 -1.37 -4.41 3.83
C GLN A 76 -1.07 -2.96 3.45
N VAL A 77 -2.01 -2.05 3.73
CA VAL A 77 -1.83 -0.61 3.47
C VAL A 77 -0.75 -0.05 4.40
N GLU A 78 -0.82 -0.36 5.70
CA GLU A 78 0.14 0.08 6.70
C GLU A 78 1.56 -0.39 6.36
N LEU A 79 1.72 -1.67 6.04
CA LEU A 79 3.03 -2.25 5.72
C LEU A 79 3.66 -1.61 4.48
N ALA A 80 2.90 -1.42 3.40
CA ALA A 80 3.42 -0.76 2.20
C ALA A 80 3.83 0.69 2.47
N TRP A 81 3.03 1.40 3.27
CA TRP A 81 3.32 2.77 3.66
C TRP A 81 4.56 2.88 4.56
N LEU A 82 4.77 1.94 5.49
CA LEU A 82 5.97 1.89 6.33
C LEU A 82 7.23 1.63 5.49
N ILE A 83 7.17 0.70 4.53
CA ILE A 83 8.26 0.45 3.59
C ILE A 83 8.59 1.71 2.78
N GLU A 84 7.58 2.39 2.26
CA GLU A 84 7.78 3.64 1.52
C GLU A 84 8.44 4.74 2.38
N ARG A 85 8.10 4.79 3.66
CA ARG A 85 8.69 5.76 4.61
C ARG A 85 10.11 5.43 5.05
N SER A 86 10.53 4.21 4.91
CA SER A 86 11.87 3.73 5.24
C SER A 86 12.85 3.83 4.06
N ASP A 87 12.50 4.62 3.04
CA ASP A 87 13.30 4.88 1.83
C ASP A 87 13.65 3.62 1.00
N HIS A 88 12.87 2.54 1.16
CA HIS A 88 12.96 1.34 0.33
C HIS A 88 12.38 1.57 -1.07
N GLN A 89 12.91 0.83 -2.04
CA GLN A 89 12.49 0.91 -3.43
C GLN A 89 11.18 0.14 -3.64
N ILE A 90 10.16 0.85 -4.17
CA ILE A 90 8.87 0.25 -4.49
C ILE A 90 8.64 0.30 -6.00
N ALA A 91 8.26 -0.84 -6.57
CA ALA A 91 7.84 -0.96 -7.96
C ALA A 91 6.38 -1.41 -8.06
N GLU A 92 5.64 -0.81 -8.99
CA GLU A 92 4.30 -1.23 -9.34
C GLU A 92 4.28 -1.84 -10.73
N HIS A 93 3.88 -3.11 -10.83
CA HIS A 93 3.71 -3.81 -12.10
C HIS A 93 2.23 -3.89 -12.50
N PRO A 94 1.90 -3.64 -13.77
CA PRO A 94 0.52 -3.74 -14.22
C PRO A 94 0.04 -5.18 -14.15
N ILE A 95 -1.13 -5.38 -13.55
CA ILE A 95 -1.84 -6.65 -13.57
C ILE A 95 -3.27 -6.48 -14.08
N THR A 96 -3.81 -7.52 -14.70
CA THR A 96 -5.24 -7.63 -14.96
C THR A 96 -5.88 -8.42 -13.85
N PHE A 97 -6.65 -7.75 -13.02
CA PHE A 97 -7.43 -8.40 -11.97
C PHE A 97 -8.78 -8.86 -12.53
N VAL A 98 -9.02 -10.17 -12.48
CA VAL A 98 -10.31 -10.76 -12.87
C VAL A 98 -11.05 -11.17 -11.61
N GLU A 99 -12.32 -10.75 -11.48
CA GLU A 99 -13.13 -11.14 -10.34
C GLU A 99 -13.42 -12.65 -10.37
N ARG A 100 -13.35 -13.27 -9.20
CA ARG A 100 -13.72 -14.67 -9.05
C ARG A 100 -15.22 -14.86 -9.32
N VAL A 101 -15.58 -15.84 -10.11
CA VAL A 101 -16.97 -16.15 -10.43
C VAL A 101 -17.72 -16.72 -9.22
N THR A 102 -16.99 -17.36 -8.29
CA THR A 102 -17.52 -17.97 -7.07
C THR A 102 -16.84 -17.36 -5.85
N GLY A 103 -17.63 -16.89 -4.90
CA GLY A 103 -17.17 -16.35 -3.61
C GLY A 103 -17.78 -14.97 -3.31
N ARG A 104 -18.20 -14.77 -2.06
CA ARG A 104 -18.67 -13.47 -1.59
C ARG A 104 -17.47 -12.58 -1.25
N SER A 105 -17.46 -11.37 -1.75
CA SER A 105 -16.51 -10.36 -1.31
C SER A 105 -16.68 -10.13 0.20
N LYS A 106 -15.60 -10.30 0.97
CA LYS A 106 -15.61 -10.00 2.42
C LYS A 106 -15.57 -8.49 2.71
N MET A 107 -15.53 -7.66 1.69
CA MET A 107 -15.54 -6.19 1.82
C MET A 107 -16.96 -5.72 2.11
N HIS A 108 -17.22 -5.29 3.32
CA HIS A 108 -18.44 -4.59 3.71
C HIS A 108 -18.12 -3.16 4.15
N ALA A 109 -19.14 -2.32 4.22
CA ALA A 109 -19.00 -0.89 4.52
C ALA A 109 -18.19 -0.60 5.79
N GLY A 110 -18.32 -1.44 6.83
CA GLY A 110 -17.56 -1.29 8.08
C GLY A 110 -16.05 -1.37 7.89
N ILE A 111 -15.57 -2.29 7.05
CA ILE A 111 -14.13 -2.41 6.73
C ILE A 111 -13.62 -1.16 6.01
N VAL A 112 -14.43 -0.61 5.11
CA VAL A 112 -14.05 0.62 4.37
C VAL A 112 -13.96 1.81 5.32
N VAL A 113 -14.94 1.98 6.21
CA VAL A 113 -14.95 3.08 7.20
C VAL A 113 -13.76 2.94 8.16
N GLU A 114 -13.49 1.74 8.67
CA GLU A 114 -12.32 1.49 9.52
C GLU A 114 -11.00 1.82 8.81
N ALA A 115 -10.87 1.40 7.56
CA ALA A 115 -9.68 1.70 6.75
C ALA A 115 -9.48 3.20 6.57
N LEU A 116 -10.54 3.94 6.24
CA LEU A 116 -10.48 5.39 6.09
C LEU A 116 -10.09 6.09 7.40
N ALA A 117 -10.67 5.68 8.52
CA ALA A 117 -10.34 6.23 9.84
C ALA A 117 -8.87 6.00 10.20
N ARG A 118 -8.35 4.77 10.03
CA ARG A 118 -6.95 4.44 10.30
C ARG A 118 -6.00 5.21 9.39
N ILE A 119 -6.27 5.26 8.10
CA ILE A 119 -5.47 6.01 7.12
C ILE A 119 -5.41 7.50 7.49
N THR A 120 -6.53 8.07 7.94
CA THR A 120 -6.57 9.46 8.40
C THR A 120 -5.68 9.65 9.63
N LEU A 121 -5.79 8.78 10.63
CA LEU A 121 -4.98 8.85 11.86
C LEU A 121 -3.47 8.73 11.54
N TRP A 122 -3.08 7.82 10.66
CA TRP A 122 -1.69 7.68 10.24
C TRP A 122 -1.20 8.91 9.48
N GLY A 123 -2.02 9.47 8.60
CA GLY A 123 -1.69 10.69 7.86
C GLY A 123 -1.44 11.89 8.79
N VAL A 124 -2.29 12.07 9.81
CA VAL A 124 -2.13 13.10 10.82
C VAL A 124 -0.88 12.85 11.69
N SER A 125 -0.69 11.62 12.17
CA SER A 125 0.47 11.26 12.98
C SER A 125 1.79 11.45 12.22
N ALA A 126 1.80 11.15 10.93
CA ALA A 126 2.97 11.35 10.07
C ALA A 126 3.27 12.82 9.78
N ALA A 127 2.27 13.67 9.80
CA ALA A 127 2.48 15.12 9.66
C ALA A 127 3.20 15.72 10.89
N VAL A 128 3.00 15.09 12.06
CA VAL A 128 3.62 15.53 13.34
C VAL A 128 5.02 14.92 13.52
N LYS A 129 5.28 13.71 12.99
CA LYS A 129 6.59 13.06 13.06
C LYS A 129 7.22 13.03 11.66
N PRO A 130 8.16 13.92 11.33
CA PRO A 130 8.83 13.91 10.03
C PRO A 130 9.61 12.61 9.81
N ARG A 131 9.76 12.25 8.54
CA ARG A 131 10.54 11.08 8.05
C ARG A 131 11.90 11.03 8.77
N ARG A 132 12.22 9.91 9.41
CA ARG A 132 13.60 9.62 9.79
C ARG A 132 14.38 9.40 8.50
N ARG A 133 15.19 10.37 8.10
CA ARG A 133 16.24 10.11 7.12
C ARG A 133 17.24 9.15 7.80
N SER A 134 17.40 7.96 7.25
CA SER A 134 18.58 7.16 7.55
C SER A 134 19.79 8.00 7.18
N SER A 135 20.54 8.44 8.18
CA SER A 135 21.87 8.95 7.97
C SER A 135 22.69 7.74 7.48
N LEU A 136 22.84 7.63 6.17
CA LEU A 136 23.94 6.87 5.60
C LEU A 136 25.21 7.44 6.24
N GLY A 137 25.78 6.67 7.15
CA GLY A 137 27.09 6.96 7.69
C GLY A 137 28.08 7.02 6.53
N LEU A 138 28.43 8.24 6.16
CA LEU A 138 29.66 8.50 5.45
C LEU A 138 30.77 8.12 6.45
N GLY A 139 31.26 6.87 6.33
CA GLY A 139 32.53 6.50 6.88
C GLY A 139 33.57 7.41 6.25
N GLU A 140 34.11 8.32 7.03
CA GLU A 140 35.32 9.02 6.68
C GLU A 140 36.53 8.07 6.70
N PRO A 141 37.53 8.34 5.86
CA PRO A 141 38.70 7.47 5.61
C PRO A 141 39.63 7.30 6.80
#